data_da565e274e500f831fe843ea2eab5f7f
#
_entry.id   da565e274e500f831fe843ea2eab5f7f
#
_cell.length_a   1.000
_cell.length_b   1.000
_cell.length_c   1.000
_cell.angle_alpha   90.00
_cell.angle_beta   90.00
_cell.angle_gamma   90.00
#
_symmetry.space_group_name_H-M   'P 1'
#
loop_
_entity.id
_entity.type
_entity.pdbx_description
1 polymer ?
#
loop_
_entity_poly.entity_id
_entity_poly.type
_entity_poly.pdbx_seq_one_letter_code
_entity_poly.pdbx_strand_id
1 'polypeptide(L)'
;AAARATPGDPLQGLQQVALTTNGTLLSDQRACDLRQAGLDRITVRLAGVDGPVVARMAGRPTATAGESLLQKVLRGLASARSAGFDPFAGELKLNAVIQRGVNEDQLLPLADLARDQGVELRLIEYMDVGNRNQWRPDQVLSAAEMVTRIRARWPLQAVGRPTGVTAQRWRYVDGGGHLGVIASISEPFCCDCNRLRVTADGQ
;
A
#
# COMPACT_ATOMS: atom_id res chain seq x y z
N ALA A 1 10.19 13.21 15.57
CA ALA A 1 11.31 13.91 14.93
C ALA A 1 12.44 14.19 15.94
N ALA A 2 12.13 14.67 17.16
CA ALA A 2 13.15 14.97 18.17
C ALA A 2 13.95 13.72 18.61
N ALA A 3 13.29 12.60 18.84
CA ALA A 3 13.92 11.34 19.29
C ALA A 3 14.96 10.79 18.31
N ARG A 4 14.90 11.13 17.03
CA ARG A 4 15.83 10.65 15.99
C ARG A 4 17.23 11.24 16.06
N ALA A 5 17.37 12.38 16.71
CA ALA A 5 18.60 13.17 16.74
C ALA A 5 19.33 13.15 18.09
N THR A 6 18.74 12.60 19.13
CA THR A 6 19.31 12.62 20.48
C THR A 6 20.35 11.50 20.63
N PRO A 7 21.64 11.81 20.86
CA PRO A 7 22.64 10.79 21.11
C PRO A 7 22.29 9.92 22.32
N GLY A 8 22.38 8.59 22.13
CA GLY A 8 22.03 7.62 23.19
C GLY A 8 20.55 7.23 23.25
N ASP A 9 19.68 7.83 22.46
CA ASP A 9 18.27 7.40 22.33
C ASP A 9 18.22 6.04 21.60
N PRO A 10 17.41 5.07 22.07
CA PRO A 10 17.20 3.79 21.37
C PRO A 10 16.71 3.93 19.91
N LEU A 11 16.12 5.08 19.56
CA LEU A 11 15.65 5.41 18.22
C LEU A 11 16.67 6.23 17.42
N GLN A 12 17.88 6.42 17.96
CA GLN A 12 18.97 7.09 17.24
C GLN A 12 19.25 6.35 15.92
N GLY A 13 19.28 7.09 14.81
CA GLY A 13 19.46 6.53 13.47
C GLY A 13 18.18 6.09 12.78
N LEU A 14 17.00 6.22 13.42
CA LEU A 14 15.72 6.02 12.76
C LEU A 14 15.51 7.09 11.68
N GLN A 15 15.56 6.66 10.42
CA GLN A 15 15.48 7.58 9.28
C GLN A 15 14.04 7.95 8.93
N GLN A 16 13.10 7.01 9.05
CA GLN A 16 11.72 7.21 8.62
C GLN A 16 10.72 6.46 9.51
N VAL A 17 9.66 7.16 9.89
CA VAL A 17 8.48 6.57 10.53
C VAL A 17 7.35 6.50 9.52
N ALA A 18 6.77 5.32 9.33
CA ALA A 18 5.69 5.10 8.38
C ALA A 18 4.50 4.40 9.04
N LEU A 19 3.30 4.87 8.73
CA LEU A 19 2.05 4.23 9.14
C LEU A 19 1.48 3.44 7.97
N THR A 20 1.10 2.18 8.21
CA THR A 20 0.24 1.41 7.32
C THR A 20 -1.13 1.25 7.97
N THR A 21 -2.18 1.69 7.30
CA THR A 21 -3.55 1.73 7.83
C THR A 21 -4.56 1.31 6.76
N ASN A 22 -5.75 0.88 7.19
CA ASN A 22 -6.89 0.74 6.28
C ASN A 22 -7.56 2.10 5.97
N GLY A 23 -7.11 3.19 6.59
CA GLY A 23 -7.55 4.56 6.32
C GLY A 23 -8.96 4.92 6.82
N THR A 24 -9.74 3.96 7.34
CA THR A 24 -11.15 4.17 7.66
C THR A 24 -11.44 5.13 8.80
N LEU A 25 -10.46 5.32 9.68
CA LEU A 25 -10.50 6.23 10.83
C LEU A 25 -9.59 7.46 10.67
N LEU A 26 -9.00 7.63 9.50
CA LEU A 26 -8.10 8.73 9.21
C LEU A 26 -8.93 9.98 8.85
N SER A 27 -9.24 10.79 9.86
CA SER A 27 -9.88 12.09 9.69
C SER A 27 -8.82 13.18 9.42
N ASP A 28 -9.26 14.35 8.97
CA ASP A 28 -8.38 15.51 8.74
C ASP A 28 -7.58 15.86 10.00
N GLN A 29 -8.25 15.92 11.17
CA GLN A 29 -7.56 16.19 12.44
C GLN A 29 -6.49 15.13 12.72
N ARG A 30 -6.81 13.83 12.60
CA ARG A 30 -5.84 12.76 12.86
C ARG A 30 -4.68 12.79 11.89
N ALA A 31 -4.93 13.08 10.61
CA ALA A 31 -3.87 13.20 9.62
C ALA A 31 -2.93 14.36 9.95
N CYS A 32 -3.47 15.51 10.35
CA CYS A 32 -2.68 16.67 10.82
C CYS A 32 -1.88 16.35 12.08
N ASP A 33 -2.50 15.72 13.09
CA ASP A 33 -1.81 15.34 14.33
C ASP A 33 -0.65 14.39 14.05
N LEU A 34 -0.84 13.39 13.17
CA LEU A 34 0.21 12.47 12.75
C LEU A 34 1.36 13.19 12.04
N ARG A 35 1.05 14.13 11.15
CA ARG A 35 2.07 14.94 10.46
C ARG A 35 2.86 15.79 11.45
N GLN A 36 2.19 16.47 12.36
CA GLN A 36 2.82 17.28 13.42
C GLN A 36 3.67 16.43 14.37
N ALA A 37 3.24 15.21 14.69
CA ALA A 37 4.02 14.27 15.49
C ALA A 37 5.27 13.74 14.76
N GLY A 38 5.48 14.09 13.48
CA GLY A 38 6.67 13.73 12.70
C GLY A 38 6.55 12.41 11.96
N LEU A 39 5.33 11.97 11.65
CA LEU A 39 5.12 10.86 10.73
C LEU A 39 5.56 11.25 9.31
N ASP A 40 6.42 10.45 8.68
CA ASP A 40 6.97 10.78 7.36
C ASP A 40 6.11 10.23 6.22
N ARG A 41 5.42 9.11 6.43
CA ARG A 41 4.68 8.44 5.35
C ARG A 41 3.44 7.72 5.84
N ILE A 42 2.38 7.83 5.06
CA ILE A 42 1.17 7.02 5.22
C ILE A 42 1.04 6.08 4.03
N THR A 43 0.74 4.82 4.30
CA THR A 43 0.35 3.83 3.31
C THR A 43 -1.05 3.34 3.61
N VAL A 44 -1.98 3.61 2.72
CA VAL A 44 -3.39 3.20 2.85
C VAL A 44 -3.59 1.86 2.15
N ARG A 45 -4.33 0.93 2.77
CA ARG A 45 -4.69 -0.37 2.18
C ARG A 45 -6.05 -0.29 1.51
N LEU A 46 -6.12 -0.71 0.24
CA LEU A 46 -7.36 -0.80 -0.52
C LEU A 46 -7.28 -2.03 -1.44
N ALA A 47 -8.27 -2.91 -1.38
CA ALA A 47 -8.26 -4.19 -2.09
C ALA A 47 -9.08 -4.20 -3.38
N GLY A 48 -9.80 -3.12 -3.68
CA GLY A 48 -10.63 -2.95 -4.86
C GLY A 48 -11.31 -1.59 -4.88
N VAL A 49 -11.98 -1.28 -5.98
CA VAL A 49 -12.71 -0.01 -6.20
C VAL A 49 -14.21 -0.20 -6.29
N ASP A 50 -14.72 -1.39 -5.98
CA ASP A 50 -16.14 -1.67 -5.88
C ASP A 50 -16.54 -2.28 -4.53
N GLY A 51 -17.78 -2.02 -4.10
CA GLY A 51 -18.30 -2.44 -2.82
C GLY A 51 -18.27 -3.96 -2.59
N PRO A 52 -18.73 -4.78 -3.53
CA PRO A 52 -18.71 -6.25 -3.41
C PRO A 52 -17.31 -6.82 -3.12
N VAL A 53 -16.30 -6.40 -3.88
CA VAL A 53 -14.93 -6.88 -3.70
C VAL A 53 -14.33 -6.35 -2.39
N VAL A 54 -14.53 -5.06 -2.08
CA VAL A 54 -14.06 -4.48 -0.82
C VAL A 54 -14.71 -5.18 0.38
N ALA A 55 -16.00 -5.50 0.30
CA ALA A 55 -16.70 -6.27 1.34
C ALA A 55 -16.07 -7.64 1.54
N ARG A 56 -15.87 -8.40 0.45
CA ARG A 56 -15.29 -9.74 0.47
C ARG A 56 -13.89 -9.73 1.10
N MET A 57 -13.03 -8.83 0.61
CA MET A 57 -11.64 -8.71 1.08
C MET A 57 -11.52 -8.20 2.53
N ALA A 58 -12.51 -7.47 3.01
CA ALA A 58 -12.57 -6.95 4.38
C ALA A 58 -13.40 -7.84 5.33
N GLY A 59 -13.91 -8.98 4.87
CA GLY A 59 -14.77 -9.87 5.67
C GLY A 59 -16.08 -9.19 6.09
N ARG A 60 -16.66 -8.33 5.22
CA ARG A 60 -17.94 -7.65 5.49
C ARG A 60 -19.09 -8.41 4.85
N PRO A 61 -20.27 -8.43 5.49
CA PRO A 61 -21.37 -9.31 5.07
C PRO A 61 -22.11 -8.83 3.80
N THR A 62 -22.02 -7.54 3.45
CA THR A 62 -22.81 -6.96 2.37
C THR A 62 -22.01 -6.04 1.46
N ALA A 63 -22.41 -5.93 0.19
CA ALA A 63 -21.84 -4.98 -0.77
C ALA A 63 -21.97 -3.53 -0.28
N THR A 64 -23.09 -3.17 0.35
CA THR A 64 -23.32 -1.83 0.91
C THR A 64 -22.30 -1.50 2.03
N ALA A 65 -21.96 -2.49 2.87
CA ALA A 65 -20.93 -2.32 3.88
C ALA A 65 -19.55 -2.13 3.23
N GLY A 66 -19.28 -2.82 2.12
CA GLY A 66 -18.06 -2.62 1.33
C GLY A 66 -18.00 -1.24 0.69
N GLU A 67 -19.11 -0.76 0.12
CA GLU A 67 -19.18 0.60 -0.44
C GLU A 67 -18.94 1.67 0.63
N SER A 68 -19.61 1.55 1.78
CA SER A 68 -19.36 2.45 2.92
C SER A 68 -17.89 2.43 3.37
N LEU A 69 -17.27 1.25 3.34
CA LEU A 69 -15.86 1.09 3.70
C LEU A 69 -14.96 1.78 2.65
N LEU A 70 -15.20 1.56 1.35
CA LEU A 70 -14.50 2.21 0.25
C LEU A 70 -14.53 3.73 0.40
N GLN A 71 -15.72 4.31 0.61
CA GLN A 71 -15.88 5.75 0.80
C GLN A 71 -15.09 6.29 2.01
N LYS A 72 -15.02 5.52 3.10
CA LYS A 72 -14.20 5.88 4.27
C LYS A 72 -12.70 5.86 3.94
N VAL A 73 -12.24 4.86 3.20
CA VAL A 73 -10.83 4.75 2.76
C VAL A 73 -10.44 5.91 1.85
N LEU A 74 -11.29 6.24 0.86
CA LEU A 74 -11.05 7.36 -0.06
C LEU A 74 -11.02 8.71 0.67
N ARG A 75 -11.93 8.92 1.63
CA ARG A 75 -11.86 10.11 2.50
C ARG A 75 -10.57 10.16 3.31
N GLY A 76 -10.14 9.04 3.90
CA GLY A 76 -8.88 8.96 4.63
C GLY A 76 -7.66 9.28 3.76
N LEU A 77 -7.67 8.87 2.48
CA LEU A 77 -6.64 9.20 1.51
C LEU A 77 -6.62 10.72 1.24
N ALA A 78 -7.79 11.33 1.06
CA ALA A 78 -7.94 12.77 0.88
C ALA A 78 -7.46 13.55 2.13
N SER A 79 -7.84 13.11 3.34
CA SER A 79 -7.39 13.70 4.60
C SER A 79 -5.86 13.66 4.76
N ALA A 80 -5.22 12.55 4.39
CA ALA A 80 -3.76 12.45 4.41
C ALA A 80 -3.12 13.48 3.47
N ARG A 81 -3.65 13.61 2.25
CA ARG A 81 -3.17 14.61 1.28
C ARG A 81 -3.33 16.03 1.81
N SER A 82 -4.50 16.38 2.35
CA SER A 82 -4.78 17.69 2.91
C SER A 82 -3.87 18.03 4.10
N ALA A 83 -3.42 17.01 4.85
CA ALA A 83 -2.45 17.17 5.94
C ALA A 83 -1.00 17.33 5.45
N GLY A 84 -0.75 17.37 4.13
CA GLY A 84 0.56 17.62 3.54
C GLY A 84 1.42 16.36 3.35
N PHE A 85 0.82 15.15 3.35
CA PHE A 85 1.53 13.97 2.87
C PHE A 85 1.57 13.98 1.33
N ASP A 86 2.73 14.33 0.77
CA ASP A 86 2.89 14.49 -0.68
C ASP A 86 3.03 13.12 -1.38
N PRO A 87 2.09 12.75 -2.27
CA PRO A 87 2.19 11.52 -3.03
C PRO A 87 3.37 11.52 -4.01
N PHE A 88 3.77 12.68 -4.57
CA PHE A 88 4.88 12.76 -5.50
C PHE A 88 6.23 12.59 -4.80
N ALA A 89 6.35 13.04 -3.54
CA ALA A 89 7.49 12.75 -2.69
C ALA A 89 7.49 11.29 -2.16
N GLY A 90 6.42 10.53 -2.44
CA GLY A 90 6.26 9.15 -1.97
C GLY A 90 5.89 9.05 -0.49
N GLU A 91 5.35 10.11 0.09
CA GLU A 91 4.87 10.16 1.48
C GLU A 91 3.46 9.59 1.63
N LEU A 92 2.70 9.52 0.55
CA LEU A 92 1.38 8.90 0.49
C LEU A 92 1.37 7.78 -0.55
N LYS A 93 0.96 6.57 -0.15
CA LYS A 93 0.95 5.38 -1.01
C LYS A 93 -0.31 4.55 -0.82
N LEU A 94 -0.65 3.78 -1.85
CA LEU A 94 -1.75 2.82 -1.82
C LEU A 94 -1.20 1.40 -1.90
N ASN A 95 -1.60 0.51 -1.00
CA ASN A 95 -1.25 -0.91 -1.03
C ASN A 95 -2.48 -1.76 -1.35
N ALA A 96 -2.33 -2.68 -2.29
CA ALA A 96 -3.34 -3.66 -2.63
C ALA A 96 -2.74 -5.07 -2.65
N VAL A 97 -3.28 -5.98 -1.85
CA VAL A 97 -3.01 -7.42 -1.98
C VAL A 97 -3.90 -7.95 -3.08
N ILE A 98 -3.32 -8.63 -4.06
CA ILE A 98 -4.05 -9.22 -5.18
C ILE A 98 -4.08 -10.73 -5.01
N GLN A 99 -5.29 -11.28 -4.98
CA GLN A 99 -5.56 -12.72 -4.85
C GLN A 99 -6.30 -13.21 -6.09
N ARG A 100 -5.75 -14.22 -6.75
CA ARG A 100 -6.36 -14.86 -7.93
C ARG A 100 -7.73 -15.46 -7.57
N GLY A 101 -8.72 -15.26 -8.44
CA GLY A 101 -10.10 -15.71 -8.24
C GLY A 101 -10.90 -14.89 -7.21
N VAL A 102 -10.33 -13.83 -6.64
CA VAL A 102 -11.00 -13.00 -5.62
C VAL A 102 -11.10 -11.53 -6.04
N ASN A 103 -9.96 -10.89 -6.32
CA ASN A 103 -9.91 -9.47 -6.69
C ASN A 103 -8.88 -9.17 -7.80
N GLU A 104 -8.49 -10.16 -8.57
CA GLU A 104 -7.56 -9.97 -9.69
C GLU A 104 -8.11 -9.08 -10.81
N ASP A 105 -9.44 -8.98 -10.93
CA ASP A 105 -10.16 -8.07 -11.80
C ASP A 105 -10.02 -6.60 -11.37
N GLN A 106 -9.68 -6.36 -10.10
CA GLN A 106 -9.47 -5.02 -9.55
C GLN A 106 -8.08 -4.43 -9.86
N LEU A 107 -7.20 -5.21 -10.50
CA LEU A 107 -5.83 -4.79 -10.79
C LEU A 107 -5.78 -3.49 -11.61
N LEU A 108 -6.50 -3.44 -12.73
CA LEU A 108 -6.56 -2.27 -13.60
C LEU A 108 -7.37 -1.12 -12.99
N PRO A 109 -8.56 -1.35 -12.41
CA PRO A 109 -9.29 -0.29 -11.72
C PRO A 109 -8.51 0.37 -10.56
N LEU A 110 -7.75 -0.40 -9.79
CA LEU A 110 -6.89 0.15 -8.74
C LEU A 110 -5.74 0.99 -9.32
N ALA A 111 -5.18 0.56 -10.46
CA ALA A 111 -4.15 1.32 -11.13
C ALA A 111 -4.70 2.64 -11.71
N ASP A 112 -5.89 2.63 -12.31
CA ASP A 112 -6.59 3.85 -12.75
C ASP A 112 -6.78 4.81 -11.57
N LEU A 113 -7.39 4.34 -10.48
CA LEU A 113 -7.61 5.15 -9.27
C LEU A 113 -6.30 5.76 -8.74
N ALA A 114 -5.25 4.96 -8.65
CA ALA A 114 -3.97 5.44 -8.12
C ALA A 114 -3.34 6.51 -9.02
N ARG A 115 -3.45 6.36 -10.34
CA ARG A 115 -2.98 7.34 -11.33
C ARG A 115 -3.77 8.64 -11.24
N ASP A 116 -5.10 8.57 -11.18
CA ASP A 116 -5.98 9.74 -11.02
C ASP A 116 -5.70 10.49 -9.72
N GLN A 117 -5.40 9.73 -8.67
CA GLN A 117 -5.01 10.30 -7.38
C GLN A 117 -3.53 10.72 -7.31
N GLY A 118 -2.70 10.45 -8.31
CA GLY A 118 -1.27 10.73 -8.31
C GLY A 118 -0.47 9.99 -7.22
N VAL A 119 -0.98 8.87 -6.71
CA VAL A 119 -0.33 8.09 -5.65
C VAL A 119 0.38 6.86 -6.20
N GLU A 120 1.51 6.46 -5.61
CA GLU A 120 2.14 5.18 -5.94
C GLU A 120 1.27 4.02 -5.48
N LEU A 121 0.72 3.23 -6.44
CA LEU A 121 0.10 1.95 -6.13
C LEU A 121 1.19 0.91 -5.87
N ARG A 122 1.04 0.13 -4.80
CA ARG A 122 1.85 -1.05 -4.52
C ARG A 122 1.00 -2.30 -4.54
N LEU A 123 1.21 -3.13 -5.54
CA LEU A 123 0.59 -4.44 -5.68
C LEU A 123 1.42 -5.45 -4.90
N ILE A 124 0.75 -6.31 -4.14
CA ILE A 124 1.37 -7.27 -3.25
C ILE A 124 0.83 -8.65 -3.60
N GLU A 125 1.70 -9.62 -3.81
CA GLU A 125 1.31 -11.02 -3.97
C GLU A 125 0.59 -11.52 -2.71
N TYR A 126 -0.50 -12.28 -2.91
CA TYR A 126 -1.22 -12.92 -1.82
C TYR A 126 -0.34 -13.97 -1.17
N MET A 127 -0.08 -13.81 0.13
CA MET A 127 0.84 -14.65 0.87
C MET A 127 0.18 -15.32 2.08
N ASP A 128 0.77 -16.39 2.56
CA ASP A 128 0.40 -17.00 3.82
C ASP A 128 0.66 -16.04 4.98
N VAL A 129 -0.39 -15.76 5.75
CA VAL A 129 -0.34 -14.95 6.97
C VAL A 129 -0.77 -15.74 8.20
N GLY A 130 -0.61 -17.06 8.14
CA GLY A 130 -0.97 -18.01 9.19
C GLY A 130 -2.31 -18.72 8.94
N ASN A 131 -2.80 -19.44 9.94
CA ASN A 131 -3.88 -20.43 9.80
C ASN A 131 -5.26 -19.86 9.44
N ARG A 132 -5.41 -18.54 9.30
CA ARG A 132 -6.74 -17.91 9.15
C ARG A 132 -7.18 -17.75 7.71
N ASN A 133 -6.27 -17.68 6.75
CA ASN A 133 -6.59 -17.35 5.36
C ASN A 133 -6.68 -18.54 4.41
N GLN A 134 -6.42 -19.78 4.90
CA GLN A 134 -6.45 -21.01 4.11
C GLN A 134 -5.69 -20.85 2.77
N TRP A 135 -4.51 -20.26 2.85
CA TRP A 135 -3.69 -19.92 1.72
C TRP A 135 -3.35 -21.14 0.86
N ARG A 136 -3.38 -20.96 -0.46
CA ARG A 136 -2.96 -21.95 -1.44
C ARG A 136 -2.15 -21.30 -2.55
N PRO A 137 -1.14 -22.00 -3.12
CA PRO A 137 -0.28 -21.44 -4.18
C PRO A 137 -1.05 -21.04 -5.45
N ASP A 138 -2.13 -21.73 -5.81
CA ASP A 138 -2.98 -21.46 -6.97
C ASP A 138 -3.74 -20.12 -6.87
N GLN A 139 -3.84 -19.55 -5.68
CA GLN A 139 -4.44 -18.24 -5.43
C GLN A 139 -3.45 -17.08 -5.59
N VAL A 140 -2.19 -17.35 -5.85
CA VAL A 140 -1.17 -16.32 -6.06
C VAL A 140 -1.24 -15.82 -7.50
N LEU A 141 -1.44 -14.51 -7.68
CA LEU A 141 -1.18 -13.82 -8.93
C LEU A 141 0.25 -13.28 -8.85
N SER A 142 1.16 -13.79 -9.67
CA SER A 142 2.58 -13.44 -9.56
C SER A 142 2.85 -11.97 -9.93
N ALA A 143 3.94 -11.43 -9.38
CA ALA A 143 4.42 -10.08 -9.69
C ALA A 143 4.58 -9.87 -11.20
N ALA A 144 5.16 -10.86 -11.90
CA ALA A 144 5.34 -10.82 -13.35
C ALA A 144 4.01 -10.73 -14.11
N GLU A 145 2.99 -11.52 -13.70
CA GLU A 145 1.64 -11.44 -14.27
C GLU A 145 0.99 -10.09 -14.02
N MET A 146 1.07 -9.55 -12.79
CA MET A 146 0.52 -8.23 -12.46
C MET A 146 1.13 -7.14 -13.33
N VAL A 147 2.46 -7.13 -13.47
CA VAL A 147 3.17 -6.17 -14.33
C VAL A 147 2.77 -6.33 -15.80
N THR A 148 2.65 -7.55 -16.30
CA THR A 148 2.26 -7.84 -17.69
C THR A 148 0.85 -7.29 -17.99
N ARG A 149 -0.12 -7.51 -17.09
CA ARG A 149 -1.49 -7.02 -17.24
C ARG A 149 -1.56 -5.48 -17.21
N ILE A 150 -0.80 -4.84 -16.32
CA ILE A 150 -0.72 -3.36 -16.27
C ILE A 150 -0.05 -2.82 -17.54
N ARG A 151 1.07 -3.43 -17.97
CA ARG A 151 1.83 -3.01 -19.15
C ARG A 151 1.03 -3.12 -20.45
N ALA A 152 0.08 -4.05 -20.54
CA ALA A 152 -0.81 -4.17 -21.68
C ALA A 152 -1.68 -2.92 -21.89
N ARG A 153 -1.97 -2.16 -20.82
CA ARG A 153 -2.77 -0.93 -20.88
C ARG A 153 -1.92 0.34 -20.84
N TRP A 154 -0.86 0.35 -20.02
CA TRP A 154 0.05 1.49 -19.89
C TRP A 154 1.50 1.03 -19.98
N PRO A 155 2.27 1.56 -20.92
CA PRO A 155 3.70 1.24 -21.00
C PRO A 155 4.44 1.56 -19.71
N LEU A 156 5.24 0.60 -19.23
CA LEU A 156 6.00 0.69 -18.00
C LEU A 156 7.50 0.57 -18.28
N GLN A 157 8.28 1.43 -17.64
CA GLN A 157 9.73 1.36 -17.58
C GLN A 157 10.19 0.91 -16.19
N ALA A 158 11.06 -0.08 -16.12
CA ALA A 158 11.63 -0.53 -14.85
C ALA A 158 12.53 0.57 -14.26
N VAL A 159 12.34 0.84 -12.96
CA VAL A 159 13.19 1.76 -12.17
C VAL A 159 14.16 0.97 -11.30
N GLY A 160 13.78 -0.24 -10.92
CA GLY A 160 14.59 -1.10 -10.07
C GLY A 160 14.08 -1.18 -8.63
N ARG A 161 14.82 -1.94 -7.82
CA ARG A 161 14.59 -2.12 -6.38
C ARG A 161 15.88 -1.77 -5.62
N PRO A 162 15.97 -0.59 -5.01
CA PRO A 162 17.09 -0.27 -4.14
C PRO A 162 17.18 -1.23 -2.95
N THR A 163 18.38 -1.46 -2.42
CA THR A 163 18.61 -2.26 -1.21
C THR A 163 17.77 -1.74 -0.04
N GLY A 164 17.16 -2.64 0.72
CA GLY A 164 16.28 -2.32 1.84
C GLY A 164 14.83 -1.95 1.44
N VAL A 165 14.54 -1.81 0.15
CA VAL A 165 13.18 -1.53 -0.35
C VAL A 165 12.50 -2.83 -0.79
N THR A 166 11.22 -3.04 -0.41
CA THR A 166 10.48 -4.26 -0.75
C THR A 166 9.91 -4.29 -2.15
N ALA A 167 9.53 -3.12 -2.67
CA ALA A 167 8.84 -3.05 -3.95
C ALA A 167 9.83 -2.87 -5.09
N GLN A 168 9.74 -3.73 -6.11
CA GLN A 168 10.25 -3.44 -7.44
C GLN A 168 9.44 -2.28 -7.99
N ARG A 169 10.10 -1.18 -8.41
CA ARG A 169 9.42 0.02 -8.91
C ARG A 169 9.44 0.09 -10.43
N TRP A 170 8.34 0.59 -10.95
CA TRP A 170 8.10 0.87 -12.35
C TRP A 170 7.61 2.30 -12.49
N ARG A 171 7.94 2.95 -13.60
CA ARG A 171 7.42 4.27 -13.96
C ARG A 171 6.48 4.13 -15.15
N TYR A 172 5.34 4.78 -15.10
CA TYR A 172 4.49 4.93 -16.28
C TYR A 172 5.17 5.86 -17.29
N VAL A 173 5.30 5.42 -18.55
CA VAL A 173 6.01 6.18 -19.59
C VAL A 173 5.27 7.48 -19.95
N ASP A 174 3.96 7.49 -19.82
CA ASP A 174 3.08 8.63 -20.08
C ASP A 174 3.02 9.66 -18.93
N GLY A 175 3.87 9.53 -17.91
CA GLY A 175 3.89 10.46 -16.79
C GLY A 175 2.88 10.14 -15.68
N GLY A 176 2.15 9.02 -15.73
CA GLY A 176 1.15 8.62 -14.73
C GLY A 176 1.72 8.20 -13.37
N GLY A 177 2.95 8.60 -13.02
CA GLY A 177 3.56 8.32 -11.73
C GLY A 177 4.29 6.98 -11.67
N HIS A 178 4.20 6.29 -10.52
CA HIS A 178 4.92 5.05 -10.24
C HIS A 178 4.00 3.92 -9.82
N LEU A 179 4.41 2.71 -10.18
CA LEU A 179 3.85 1.44 -9.72
C LEU A 179 4.93 0.70 -8.92
N GLY A 180 4.59 0.18 -7.75
CA GLY A 180 5.42 -0.75 -7.00
C GLY A 180 4.83 -2.16 -7.07
N VAL A 181 5.66 -3.19 -7.14
CA VAL A 181 5.20 -4.58 -7.02
C VAL A 181 6.04 -5.29 -5.98
N ILE A 182 5.37 -5.96 -5.04
CA ILE A 182 5.99 -6.66 -3.92
C ILE A 182 5.80 -8.15 -4.13
N ALA A 183 6.85 -8.79 -4.63
CA ALA A 183 6.91 -10.22 -4.93
C ALA A 183 7.20 -11.02 -3.65
N SER A 184 6.20 -11.13 -2.77
CA SER A 184 6.35 -11.77 -1.45
C SER A 184 6.58 -13.28 -1.56
N ILE A 185 6.11 -13.90 -2.65
CA ILE A 185 6.14 -15.35 -2.90
C ILE A 185 7.11 -15.70 -4.02
N SER A 186 6.99 -15.01 -5.19
CA SER A 186 7.78 -15.36 -6.38
C SER A 186 9.24 -14.92 -6.27
N GLU A 187 9.53 -13.81 -5.57
CA GLU A 187 10.88 -13.26 -5.37
C GLU A 187 11.03 -12.74 -3.92
N PRO A 188 11.18 -13.61 -2.90
CA PRO A 188 11.29 -13.21 -1.52
C PRO A 188 12.47 -12.26 -1.27
N PHE A 189 12.23 -11.20 -0.49
CA PHE A 189 13.20 -10.11 -0.24
C PHE A 189 13.62 -10.00 1.23
N CYS A 190 13.38 -11.02 2.04
CA CYS A 190 13.60 -10.97 3.50
C CYS A 190 15.06 -10.74 3.89
N CYS A 191 16.02 -11.16 3.06
CA CYS A 191 17.44 -11.00 3.33
C CYS A 191 17.94 -9.54 3.29
N ASP A 192 17.18 -8.65 2.62
CA ASP A 192 17.54 -7.23 2.44
C ASP A 192 16.69 -6.27 3.29
N CYS A 193 15.92 -6.79 4.25
CA CYS A 193 14.95 -5.97 4.97
C CYS A 193 15.60 -5.21 6.14
N ASN A 194 15.57 -3.88 6.10
CA ASN A 194 16.07 -2.98 7.15
C ASN A 194 14.92 -2.28 7.93
N ARG A 195 13.75 -2.93 8.04
CA ARG A 195 12.56 -2.33 8.65
C ARG A 195 12.18 -3.04 9.94
N LEU A 196 11.99 -2.24 10.99
CA LEU A 196 11.28 -2.64 12.18
C LEU A 196 9.77 -2.44 11.94
N ARG A 197 8.94 -3.35 12.43
CA ARG A 197 7.48 -3.23 12.45
C ARG A 197 7.01 -3.29 13.88
N VAL A 198 6.15 -2.36 14.24
CA VAL A 198 5.44 -2.33 15.52
C VAL A 198 3.97 -2.46 15.20
N THR A 199 3.30 -3.41 15.84
CA THR A 199 1.86 -3.62 15.70
C THR A 199 1.07 -2.57 16.49
N ALA A 200 -0.26 -2.50 16.28
CA ALA A 200 -1.10 -1.50 16.93
C ALA A 200 -1.16 -1.65 18.46
N ASP A 201 -0.82 -2.84 18.97
CA ASP A 201 -0.71 -3.16 20.40
C ASP A 201 0.73 -2.99 20.96
N GLY A 202 1.65 -2.48 20.14
CA GLY A 202 2.99 -2.09 20.56
C GLY A 202 4.03 -3.22 20.56
N GLN A 203 3.73 -4.35 19.89
CA GLN A 203 4.63 -5.52 19.80
C GLN A 203 5.39 -5.56 18.46
#